data_a5f11f6e6351286816e3a2574088a9f5
#
_entry.id   a5f11f6e6351286816e3a2574088a9f5
#
_cell.length_a   1.000
_cell.length_b   1.000
_cell.length_c   1.000
_cell.angle_alpha   90.00
_cell.angle_beta   90.00
_cell.angle_gamma   90.00
#
_symmetry.space_group_name_H-M   'P 1'
#
loop_
_entity.id
_entity.type
_entity.pdbx_description
1 polymer ?
#
loop_
_entity_poly.entity_id
_entity_poly.type
_entity_poly.pdbx_seq_one_letter_code
_entity_poly.pdbx_strand_id
1 'polypeptide(L)'
;MKCRWSHKALWATVSANGLKSTVAACVLTLSACTSAGGDVSTVRSPAANATQSASFAATPFYVEFRTRPYFSITHTFLVYGAQDPSGHPLELKTVGFYPHGGAFGPFIGMVGIPGEVGQEDYYAKLPSSTIYHRNLTARQYRHLTQYIDKERTEAQIYNLFFNNCNDFVAGAADAIGLKVPFLRALPPPLFIQLLAEMNT
;
A
#
# COMPACT_ATOMS: atom_id res chain seq x y z
N MET A 1 26.38 -52.72 -6.42
CA MET A 1 27.39 -51.79 -6.97
C MET A 1 27.31 -50.47 -6.15
N LYS A 2 28.34 -50.19 -5.35
CA LYS A 2 28.43 -49.01 -4.48
C LYS A 2 29.39 -48.02 -5.13
N CYS A 3 28.91 -46.84 -5.57
CA CYS A 3 29.78 -45.75 -5.99
C CYS A 3 29.99 -44.79 -4.81
N ARG A 4 31.23 -44.70 -4.41
CA ARG A 4 31.74 -43.85 -3.33
C ARG A 4 32.39 -42.63 -3.98
N TRP A 5 31.87 -41.45 -3.72
CA TRP A 5 32.48 -40.19 -4.17
C TRP A 5 33.27 -39.59 -3.02
N SER A 6 34.55 -39.38 -3.29
CA SER A 6 35.55 -38.81 -2.36
C SER A 6 35.64 -37.30 -2.60
N HIS A 7 35.35 -36.51 -1.58
CA HIS A 7 35.59 -35.07 -1.58
C HIS A 7 37.04 -34.80 -1.17
N LYS A 8 37.86 -34.32 -2.11
CA LYS A 8 39.13 -33.69 -1.80
C LYS A 8 38.93 -32.18 -1.69
N ALA A 9 39.08 -31.65 -0.49
CA ALA A 9 39.14 -30.23 -0.24
C ALA A 9 40.51 -29.69 -0.67
N LEU A 10 40.53 -28.73 -1.60
CA LEU A 10 41.72 -27.95 -1.95
C LEU A 10 41.72 -26.68 -1.10
N TRP A 11 42.65 -26.59 -0.17
CA TRP A 11 43.00 -25.37 0.54
C TRP A 11 44.00 -24.58 -0.30
N ALA A 12 43.63 -23.42 -0.77
CA ALA A 12 44.53 -22.44 -1.36
C ALA A 12 44.92 -21.43 -0.27
N THR A 13 46.15 -21.49 0.16
CA THR A 13 46.81 -20.49 1.00
C THR A 13 47.15 -19.27 0.14
N VAL A 14 46.53 -18.13 0.46
CA VAL A 14 46.93 -16.82 -0.09
C VAL A 14 47.82 -16.12 0.93
N SER A 15 49.06 -15.89 0.53
CA SER A 15 50.13 -15.21 1.27
C SER A 15 49.82 -13.72 1.44
N ALA A 16 50.04 -13.22 2.65
CA ALA A 16 49.97 -11.83 3.01
C ALA A 16 51.18 -11.06 2.48
N ASN A 17 50.96 -10.02 1.68
CA ASN A 17 51.88 -8.92 1.55
C ASN A 17 51.16 -7.58 1.51
N GLY A 18 51.50 -6.78 2.45
CA GLY A 18 51.26 -5.45 2.85
C GLY A 18 50.75 -4.44 1.82
N LEU A 19 49.66 -3.78 2.25
CA LEU A 19 49.45 -2.39 1.86
C LEU A 19 48.75 -1.69 3.05
N LYS A 20 49.50 -0.79 3.69
CA LYS A 20 48.97 0.11 4.72
C LYS A 20 48.08 1.11 4.05
N SER A 21 46.77 0.99 4.16
CA SER A 21 45.82 2.02 3.81
C SER A 21 45.07 2.46 5.06
N THR A 22 45.31 3.68 5.42
CA THR A 22 44.65 4.42 6.50
C THR A 22 43.15 4.52 6.20
N VAL A 23 42.35 3.68 6.85
CA VAL A 23 40.90 3.81 6.80
C VAL A 23 40.50 4.82 7.88
N ALA A 24 40.12 6.02 7.47
CA ALA A 24 39.47 6.99 8.31
C ALA A 24 38.14 6.38 8.78
N ALA A 25 38.05 6.13 10.08
CA ALA A 25 36.82 5.69 10.73
C ALA A 25 35.82 6.84 10.74
N CYS A 26 34.88 6.88 9.77
CA CYS A 26 33.67 7.63 9.93
C CYS A 26 32.79 6.91 10.96
N VAL A 27 32.84 7.39 12.19
CA VAL A 27 31.89 7.01 13.22
C VAL A 27 30.54 7.64 12.85
N LEU A 28 29.72 6.90 12.15
CA LEU A 28 28.29 7.20 12.01
C LEU A 28 27.65 6.86 13.35
N THR A 29 27.41 7.88 14.16
CA THR A 29 26.52 7.79 15.32
C THR A 29 25.12 7.51 14.80
N LEU A 30 24.72 6.23 14.83
CA LEU A 30 23.31 5.85 14.70
C LEU A 30 22.63 6.36 15.98
N SER A 31 21.97 7.50 15.86
CA SER A 31 20.95 7.91 16.81
C SER A 31 19.82 6.89 16.72
N ALA A 32 19.73 6.03 17.72
CA ALA A 32 18.58 5.16 17.91
C ALA A 32 17.38 6.07 18.17
N CYS A 33 16.56 6.31 17.16
CA CYS A 33 15.20 6.80 17.35
C CYS A 33 14.40 5.69 18.01
N THR A 34 14.19 5.83 19.33
CA THR A 34 13.19 5.09 20.07
C THR A 34 11.84 5.33 19.39
N SER A 35 11.27 4.28 18.84
CA SER A 35 9.91 4.28 18.30
C SER A 35 8.92 4.43 19.44
N ALA A 36 8.58 5.67 19.76
CA ALA A 36 7.37 6.00 20.48
C ALA A 36 6.17 5.68 19.57
N GLY A 37 5.12 5.13 20.13
CA GLY A 37 3.95 4.54 19.50
C GLY A 37 3.43 5.30 18.29
N GLY A 38 3.12 4.52 17.24
CA GLY A 38 2.75 5.03 15.94
C GLY A 38 1.51 5.92 15.99
N ASP A 39 1.71 7.20 15.80
CA ASP A 39 0.63 8.13 15.51
C ASP A 39 0.05 7.80 14.14
N VAL A 40 -1.24 7.50 14.11
CA VAL A 40 -2.01 7.35 12.88
C VAL A 40 -1.97 8.69 12.15
N SER A 41 -1.13 8.80 11.12
CA SER A 41 -1.07 10.00 10.28
C SER A 41 -2.32 10.06 9.42
N THR A 42 -3.33 10.80 9.89
CA THR A 42 -4.50 11.13 9.07
C THR A 42 -4.14 12.33 8.22
N VAL A 43 -3.84 12.11 6.95
CA VAL A 43 -3.64 13.20 5.99
C VAL A 43 -5.02 13.73 5.62
N ARG A 44 -5.52 14.72 6.34
CA ARG A 44 -6.67 15.53 5.96
C ARG A 44 -6.18 16.75 5.20
N SER A 45 -6.76 16.97 4.04
CA SER A 45 -6.47 18.16 3.22
C SER A 45 -6.96 19.43 3.95
N PRO A 46 -6.07 20.39 4.34
CA PRO A 46 -6.47 21.56 5.13
C PRO A 46 -7.33 22.58 4.35
N ALA A 47 -7.22 22.61 3.02
CA ALA A 47 -7.94 23.59 2.19
C ALA A 47 -9.43 23.32 2.02
N ALA A 48 -9.91 22.18 2.56
CA ALA A 48 -11.31 21.77 2.40
C ALA A 48 -12.27 22.43 3.41
N ASN A 49 -11.76 23.10 4.45
CA ASN A 49 -12.58 23.37 5.63
C ASN A 49 -13.60 24.53 5.51
N ALA A 50 -13.41 25.52 4.65
CA ALA A 50 -14.35 26.65 4.58
C ALA A 50 -15.43 26.48 3.50
N THR A 51 -15.09 25.89 2.36
CA THR A 51 -16.05 25.65 1.25
C THR A 51 -16.70 24.27 1.35
N GLN A 52 -16.07 23.33 2.09
CA GLN A 52 -16.58 21.97 2.23
C GLN A 52 -17.70 21.83 3.25
N SER A 53 -17.83 22.71 4.25
CA SER A 53 -18.96 22.63 5.20
C SER A 53 -20.32 22.75 4.52
N ALA A 54 -20.43 23.55 3.47
CA ALA A 54 -21.65 23.62 2.66
C ALA A 54 -21.80 22.43 1.68
N SER A 55 -20.68 21.81 1.29
CA SER A 55 -20.64 20.65 0.38
C SER A 55 -20.86 19.32 1.10
N PHE A 56 -20.57 19.23 2.39
CA PHE A 56 -20.74 18.00 3.20
C PHE A 56 -22.20 17.52 3.20
N ALA A 57 -23.17 18.46 3.19
CA ALA A 57 -24.59 18.11 3.09
C ALA A 57 -24.97 17.45 1.74
N ALA A 58 -24.12 17.56 0.71
CA ALA A 58 -24.38 17.09 -0.65
C ALA A 58 -23.59 15.84 -1.04
N THR A 59 -22.73 15.33 -0.18
CA THR A 59 -21.86 14.19 -0.48
C THR A 59 -22.09 13.02 0.47
N PRO A 60 -23.15 12.22 0.23
CA PRO A 60 -23.55 11.13 1.13
C PRO A 60 -22.62 9.91 1.08
N PHE A 61 -21.53 9.98 0.33
CA PHE A 61 -20.59 8.88 0.14
C PHE A 61 -19.15 9.31 0.44
N TYR A 62 -18.32 8.33 0.74
CA TYR A 62 -16.91 8.54 0.99
C TYR A 62 -16.05 7.39 0.47
N VAL A 63 -14.78 7.66 0.32
CA VAL A 63 -13.72 6.67 0.16
C VAL A 63 -12.51 7.06 1.02
N GLU A 64 -11.89 6.11 1.60
CA GLU A 64 -10.60 6.24 2.27
C GLU A 64 -9.59 5.32 1.62
N PHE A 65 -8.46 5.88 1.25
CA PHE A 65 -7.28 5.19 0.78
C PHE A 65 -6.42 4.91 1.99
N ARG A 66 -6.28 3.64 2.35
CA ARG A 66 -5.66 3.23 3.61
C ARG A 66 -4.46 2.32 3.40
N THR A 67 -3.57 2.31 4.38
CA THR A 67 -2.48 1.33 4.47
C THR A 67 -2.55 0.57 5.78
N ARG A 68 -2.11 -0.69 5.76
CA ARG A 68 -2.00 -1.54 6.94
C ARG A 68 -0.86 -2.54 6.78
N PRO A 69 -0.33 -3.10 7.88
CA PRO A 69 0.52 -4.27 7.80
C PRO A 69 -0.23 -5.44 7.15
N TYR A 70 0.46 -6.15 6.28
CA TYR A 70 -0.01 -7.37 5.65
C TYR A 70 1.14 -8.37 5.61
N PHE A 71 1.13 -9.35 6.51
CA PHE A 71 2.27 -10.24 6.79
C PHE A 71 3.56 -9.43 7.02
N SER A 72 4.58 -9.62 6.18
CA SER A 72 5.89 -8.94 6.27
C SER A 72 5.97 -7.63 5.48
N ILE A 73 4.91 -7.21 4.80
CA ILE A 73 4.86 -5.98 4.00
C ILE A 73 3.73 -5.07 4.45
N THR A 74 3.72 -3.85 3.93
CA THR A 74 2.56 -2.95 4.02
C THR A 74 1.71 -3.10 2.76
N HIS A 75 0.39 -2.98 2.91
CA HIS A 75 -0.59 -3.14 1.85
C HIS A 75 -1.51 -1.93 1.77
N THR A 76 -1.92 -1.54 0.56
CA THR A 76 -2.93 -0.51 0.31
C THR A 76 -4.28 -1.14 0.04
N PHE A 77 -5.34 -0.51 0.53
CA PHE A 77 -6.72 -0.93 0.32
C PHE A 77 -7.67 0.27 0.43
N LEU A 78 -8.93 0.07 0.08
CA LEU A 78 -9.98 1.07 0.17
C LEU A 78 -10.96 0.71 1.28
N VAL A 79 -11.44 1.75 1.97
CA VAL A 79 -12.66 1.73 2.78
C VAL A 79 -13.63 2.71 2.16
N TYR A 80 -14.86 2.31 1.87
CA TYR A 80 -15.83 3.16 1.19
C TYR A 80 -17.25 2.83 1.60
N GLY A 81 -18.18 3.77 1.39
CA GLY A 81 -19.58 3.57 1.72
C GLY A 81 -20.38 4.85 1.77
N ALA A 82 -21.54 4.77 2.40
CA ALA A 82 -22.37 5.91 2.71
C ALA A 82 -21.98 6.54 4.05
N GLN A 83 -22.21 7.84 4.19
CA GLN A 83 -22.02 8.60 5.42
C GLN A 83 -23.20 9.54 5.67
N ASP A 84 -23.41 9.91 6.93
CA ASP A 84 -24.38 10.93 7.30
C ASP A 84 -23.88 12.36 6.98
N PRO A 85 -24.72 13.41 7.12
CA PRO A 85 -24.29 14.79 6.89
C PRO A 85 -23.16 15.28 7.80
N SER A 86 -22.93 14.63 8.94
CA SER A 86 -21.83 14.94 9.86
C SER A 86 -20.54 14.18 9.51
N GLY A 87 -20.58 13.30 8.49
CA GLY A 87 -19.44 12.52 8.03
C GLY A 87 -19.24 11.21 8.77
N HIS A 88 -20.21 10.76 9.58
CA HIS A 88 -20.13 9.46 10.21
C HIS A 88 -20.52 8.35 9.22
N PRO A 89 -19.73 7.28 9.12
CA PRO A 89 -20.05 6.15 8.26
C PRO A 89 -21.37 5.48 8.64
N LEU A 90 -22.30 5.40 7.69
CA LEU A 90 -23.54 4.63 7.77
C LEU A 90 -23.34 3.23 7.17
N GLU A 91 -22.47 3.13 6.19
CA GLU A 91 -22.05 1.90 5.54
C GLU A 91 -20.55 1.88 5.41
N LEU A 92 -19.95 0.72 5.66
CA LEU A 92 -18.50 0.53 5.58
C LEU A 92 -18.22 -0.76 4.83
N LYS A 93 -17.57 -0.64 3.67
CA LYS A 93 -17.08 -1.73 2.84
C LYS A 93 -15.57 -1.61 2.70
N THR A 94 -14.89 -2.75 2.59
CA THR A 94 -13.46 -2.79 2.29
C THR A 94 -13.20 -3.53 0.99
N VAL A 95 -12.15 -3.14 0.28
CA VAL A 95 -11.70 -3.84 -0.91
C VAL A 95 -10.21 -3.57 -1.14
N GLY A 96 -9.50 -4.59 -1.58
CA GLY A 96 -8.10 -4.52 -1.96
C GLY A 96 -7.74 -5.58 -2.98
N PHE A 97 -6.58 -5.46 -3.60
CA PHE A 97 -6.05 -6.45 -4.55
C PHE A 97 -4.94 -7.26 -3.88
N TYR A 98 -5.16 -8.55 -3.74
CA TYR A 98 -4.34 -9.45 -2.95
C TYR A 98 -3.70 -10.55 -3.80
N PRO A 99 -2.43 -10.91 -3.53
CA PRO A 99 -1.81 -12.08 -4.14
C PRO A 99 -2.38 -13.37 -3.52
N HIS A 100 -2.64 -14.39 -4.34
CA HIS A 100 -2.85 -15.73 -3.81
C HIS A 100 -1.57 -16.26 -3.16
N GLY A 101 -1.69 -17.29 -2.31
CA GLY A 101 -0.54 -17.92 -1.65
C GLY A 101 -0.31 -17.50 -0.20
N GLY A 102 -1.26 -16.78 0.40
CA GLY A 102 -1.25 -16.41 1.82
C GLY A 102 0.01 -15.66 2.23
N ALA A 103 0.67 -16.08 3.32
CA ALA A 103 1.87 -15.43 3.86
C ALA A 103 3.06 -15.38 2.89
N PHE A 104 3.14 -16.29 1.93
CA PHE A 104 4.20 -16.34 0.92
C PHE A 104 3.85 -15.54 -0.35
N GLY A 105 2.59 -15.15 -0.52
CA GLY A 105 2.11 -14.40 -1.68
C GLY A 105 2.95 -13.16 -2.02
N PRO A 106 3.34 -12.30 -1.06
CA PRO A 106 4.18 -11.14 -1.33
C PRO A 106 5.55 -11.47 -1.94
N PHE A 107 6.16 -12.58 -1.51
CA PHE A 107 7.47 -13.00 -2.05
C PHE A 107 7.36 -13.61 -3.45
N ILE A 108 6.35 -14.45 -3.67
CA ILE A 108 6.13 -15.09 -4.97
C ILE A 108 5.55 -14.06 -5.96
N GLY A 109 4.89 -13.03 -5.49
CA GLY A 109 4.37 -11.92 -6.30
C GLY A 109 5.43 -11.17 -7.13
N MET A 110 6.72 -11.33 -6.83
CA MET A 110 7.80 -10.80 -7.66
C MET A 110 7.83 -11.43 -9.07
N VAL A 111 7.42 -12.69 -9.21
CA VAL A 111 7.41 -13.41 -10.50
C VAL A 111 6.05 -13.41 -11.18
N GLY A 112 5.02 -12.88 -10.51
CA GLY A 112 3.65 -12.89 -10.98
C GLY A 112 2.89 -14.16 -10.62
N ILE A 113 1.81 -14.00 -9.86
CA ILE A 113 0.92 -15.08 -9.41
C ILE A 113 -0.53 -14.65 -9.55
N PRO A 114 -1.49 -15.59 -9.57
CA PRO A 114 -2.89 -15.20 -9.51
C PRO A 114 -3.17 -14.27 -8.33
N GLY A 115 -3.96 -13.24 -8.59
CA GLY A 115 -4.41 -12.29 -7.58
C GLY A 115 -5.93 -12.16 -7.63
N GLU A 116 -6.49 -11.60 -6.57
CA GLU A 116 -7.92 -11.36 -6.48
C GLU A 116 -8.24 -9.99 -5.87
N VAL A 117 -9.30 -9.38 -6.34
CA VAL A 117 -9.89 -8.20 -5.71
C VAL A 117 -10.90 -8.69 -4.68
N GLY A 118 -10.46 -8.73 -3.44
CA GLY A 118 -11.19 -9.27 -2.29
C GLY A 118 -11.83 -8.20 -1.42
N GLN A 119 -12.88 -8.62 -0.69
CA GLN A 119 -13.51 -7.82 0.36
C GLN A 119 -13.16 -8.45 1.70
N GLU A 120 -12.60 -7.64 2.60
CA GLU A 120 -12.21 -8.11 3.93
C GLU A 120 -12.68 -7.13 5.00
N ASP A 121 -13.94 -7.21 5.38
CA ASP A 121 -14.57 -6.31 6.36
C ASP A 121 -13.90 -6.32 7.73
N TYR A 122 -13.25 -7.43 8.09
CA TYR A 122 -12.45 -7.52 9.31
C TYR A 122 -11.35 -6.45 9.36
N TYR A 123 -10.72 -6.18 8.23
CA TYR A 123 -9.57 -5.26 8.16
C TYR A 123 -9.94 -3.78 8.20
N ALA A 124 -11.19 -3.42 7.97
CA ALA A 124 -11.67 -2.05 8.14
C ALA A 124 -11.51 -1.55 9.58
N LYS A 125 -11.56 -2.48 10.54
CA LYS A 125 -11.47 -2.20 11.98
C LYS A 125 -10.04 -2.20 12.51
N LEU A 126 -9.07 -2.66 11.72
CA LEU A 126 -7.68 -2.69 12.14
C LEU A 126 -7.04 -1.29 12.03
N PRO A 127 -6.06 -0.99 12.88
CA PRO A 127 -5.30 0.26 12.79
C PRO A 127 -4.67 0.41 11.41
N SER A 128 -4.87 1.57 10.80
CA SER A 128 -4.23 1.96 9.55
C SER A 128 -3.08 2.90 9.82
N SER A 129 -1.95 2.74 9.15
CA SER A 129 -0.78 3.62 9.33
C SER A 129 -0.89 4.93 8.57
N THR A 130 -1.62 4.95 7.46
CA THR A 130 -1.87 6.14 6.65
C THR A 130 -3.29 6.09 6.10
N ILE A 131 -3.99 7.22 6.18
CA ILE A 131 -5.37 7.37 5.69
C ILE A 131 -5.49 8.66 4.91
N TYR A 132 -6.00 8.57 3.67
CA TYR A 132 -6.43 9.70 2.87
C TYR A 132 -7.93 9.60 2.60
N HIS A 133 -8.73 10.50 3.19
CA HIS A 133 -10.19 10.53 3.10
C HIS A 133 -10.67 11.47 2.00
N ARG A 134 -11.66 11.05 1.21
CA ARG A 134 -12.36 11.88 0.22
C ARG A 134 -13.87 11.69 0.32
N ASN A 135 -14.58 12.81 0.37
CA ASN A 135 -16.03 12.82 0.18
C ASN A 135 -16.36 12.66 -1.31
N LEU A 136 -17.37 11.87 -1.62
CA LEU A 136 -17.76 11.55 -2.98
C LEU A 136 -19.18 12.04 -3.28
N THR A 137 -19.36 12.60 -4.47
CA THR A 137 -20.68 12.77 -5.07
C THR A 137 -21.25 11.40 -5.45
N ALA A 138 -22.58 11.30 -5.62
CA ALA A 138 -23.22 10.06 -6.09
C ALA A 138 -22.67 9.57 -7.45
N ARG A 139 -22.22 10.48 -8.32
CA ARG A 139 -21.59 10.13 -9.60
C ARG A 139 -20.23 9.49 -9.38
N GLN A 140 -19.38 10.09 -8.54
CA GLN A 140 -18.06 9.54 -8.22
C GLN A 140 -18.16 8.17 -7.53
N TYR A 141 -19.12 8.01 -6.61
CA TYR A 141 -19.37 6.74 -5.96
C TYR A 141 -19.77 5.64 -6.94
N ARG A 142 -20.63 5.95 -7.93
CA ARG A 142 -20.96 5.00 -9.00
C ARG A 142 -19.72 4.62 -9.84
N HIS A 143 -18.88 5.59 -10.20
CA HIS A 143 -17.65 5.28 -10.95
C HIS A 143 -16.70 4.39 -10.14
N LEU A 144 -16.55 4.68 -8.83
CA LEU A 144 -15.76 3.86 -7.92
C LEU A 144 -16.29 2.42 -7.87
N THR A 145 -17.59 2.23 -7.66
CA THR A 145 -18.18 0.88 -7.56
C THR A 145 -18.12 0.14 -8.88
N GLN A 146 -18.34 0.80 -10.02
CA GLN A 146 -18.17 0.21 -11.35
C GLN A 146 -16.73 -0.25 -11.60
N TYR A 147 -15.74 0.54 -11.21
CA TYR A 147 -14.34 0.15 -11.27
C TYR A 147 -14.08 -1.10 -10.41
N ILE A 148 -14.50 -1.09 -9.15
CA ILE A 148 -14.32 -2.22 -8.23
C ILE A 148 -14.98 -3.49 -8.77
N ASP A 149 -16.20 -3.40 -9.28
CA ASP A 149 -16.95 -4.53 -9.80
C ASP A 149 -16.28 -5.11 -11.06
N LYS A 150 -15.75 -4.25 -11.93
CA LYS A 150 -14.97 -4.65 -13.10
C LYS A 150 -13.73 -5.44 -12.66
N GLU A 151 -12.93 -4.87 -11.77
CA GLU A 151 -11.68 -5.49 -11.31
C GLU A 151 -11.91 -6.83 -10.60
N ARG A 152 -13.07 -7.01 -9.94
CA ARG A 152 -13.47 -8.29 -9.30
C ARG A 152 -13.79 -9.39 -10.28
N THR A 153 -14.28 -9.04 -11.48
CA THR A 153 -14.69 -10.01 -12.49
C THR A 153 -13.57 -10.44 -13.42
N GLU A 154 -12.48 -9.69 -13.45
CA GLU A 154 -11.34 -9.97 -14.31
C GLU A 154 -10.33 -10.87 -13.59
N ALA A 155 -9.88 -11.94 -14.28
CA ALA A 155 -8.76 -12.74 -13.79
C ALA A 155 -7.48 -11.91 -13.87
N GLN A 156 -6.83 -11.73 -12.75
CA GLN A 156 -5.68 -10.85 -12.65
C GLN A 156 -4.43 -11.60 -12.20
N ILE A 157 -3.29 -11.15 -12.70
CA ILE A 157 -1.98 -11.58 -12.20
C ILE A 157 -1.45 -10.48 -11.27
N TYR A 158 -1.27 -10.81 -10.01
CA TYR A 158 -0.57 -9.95 -9.07
C TYR A 158 0.92 -9.97 -9.36
N ASN A 159 1.51 -8.81 -9.54
CA ASN A 159 2.96 -8.65 -9.65
C ASN A 159 3.40 -7.42 -8.86
N LEU A 160 4.34 -7.60 -7.95
CA LEU A 160 4.76 -6.55 -7.02
C LEU A 160 5.26 -5.26 -7.70
N PHE A 161 5.76 -5.36 -8.94
CA PHE A 161 6.33 -4.23 -9.69
C PHE A 161 5.37 -3.62 -10.71
N PHE A 162 4.44 -4.41 -11.28
CA PHE A 162 3.68 -4.01 -12.48
C PHE A 162 2.16 -4.07 -12.33
N ASN A 163 1.65 -4.81 -11.34
CA ASN A 163 0.22 -4.90 -11.07
C ASN A 163 0.01 -5.33 -9.61
N ASN A 164 -0.01 -4.37 -8.73
CA ASN A 164 -0.01 -4.57 -7.27
C ASN A 164 -1.15 -3.81 -6.59
N CYS A 165 -1.16 -3.82 -5.27
CA CYS A 165 -2.18 -3.13 -4.48
C CYS A 165 -2.23 -1.62 -4.73
N ASN A 166 -1.09 -0.96 -5.00
CA ASN A 166 -1.08 0.47 -5.34
C ASN A 166 -1.68 0.73 -6.73
N ASP A 167 -1.51 -0.18 -7.70
CA ASP A 167 -2.13 -0.06 -9.02
C ASP A 167 -3.65 -0.11 -8.93
N PHE A 168 -4.19 -1.05 -8.14
CA PHE A 168 -5.63 -1.13 -7.88
C PHE A 168 -6.15 0.16 -7.22
N VAL A 169 -5.49 0.64 -6.17
CA VAL A 169 -5.87 1.88 -5.48
C VAL A 169 -5.75 3.09 -6.40
N ALA A 170 -4.74 3.13 -7.26
CA ALA A 170 -4.57 4.17 -8.26
C ALA A 170 -5.72 4.19 -9.30
N GLY A 171 -6.12 3.02 -9.80
CA GLY A 171 -7.25 2.92 -10.71
C GLY A 171 -8.56 3.38 -10.07
N ALA A 172 -8.78 3.06 -8.80
CA ALA A 172 -9.92 3.56 -8.04
C ALA A 172 -9.90 5.09 -7.87
N ALA A 173 -8.72 5.66 -7.59
CA ALA A 173 -8.54 7.11 -7.48
C ALA A 173 -8.79 7.82 -8.82
N ASP A 174 -8.27 7.28 -9.91
CA ASP A 174 -8.49 7.80 -11.27
C ASP A 174 -9.98 7.74 -11.66
N ALA A 175 -10.68 6.64 -11.35
CA ALA A 175 -12.10 6.47 -11.64
C ALA A 175 -12.99 7.55 -11.02
N ILE A 176 -12.56 8.14 -9.91
CA ILE A 176 -13.26 9.27 -9.26
C ILE A 176 -12.68 10.64 -9.62
N GLY A 177 -11.75 10.70 -10.57
CA GLY A 177 -11.16 11.91 -11.11
C GLY A 177 -10.02 12.50 -10.27
N LEU A 178 -9.35 11.73 -9.45
CA LEU A 178 -8.16 12.17 -8.74
C LEU A 178 -6.91 12.05 -9.63
N LYS A 179 -5.96 12.96 -9.43
CA LYS A 179 -4.60 12.80 -9.96
C LYS A 179 -3.90 11.68 -9.21
N VAL A 180 -3.15 10.86 -9.92
CA VAL A 180 -2.50 9.68 -9.33
C VAL A 180 -0.99 9.70 -9.53
N PRO A 181 -0.18 9.27 -8.54
CA PRO A 181 1.26 9.18 -8.69
C PRO A 181 1.63 8.29 -9.89
N PHE A 182 2.58 8.71 -10.69
CA PHE A 182 3.04 7.93 -11.86
C PHE A 182 3.72 6.61 -11.44
N LEU A 183 4.60 6.69 -10.42
CA LEU A 183 5.31 5.52 -9.92
C LEU A 183 4.42 4.73 -8.95
N ARG A 184 4.06 3.49 -9.30
CA ARG A 184 3.18 2.62 -8.50
C ARG A 184 3.94 1.70 -7.54
N ALA A 185 5.18 1.33 -7.88
CA ALA A 185 6.04 0.46 -7.06
C ALA A 185 6.67 1.20 -5.87
N LEU A 186 5.96 2.18 -5.30
CA LEU A 186 6.37 2.88 -4.08
C LEU A 186 5.98 2.08 -2.82
N PRO A 187 6.67 2.31 -1.69
CA PRO A 187 6.15 1.85 -0.42
C PRO A 187 4.72 2.38 -0.20
N PRO A 188 3.76 1.54 0.19
CA PRO A 188 2.35 1.90 0.31
C PRO A 188 2.06 3.19 1.10
N PRO A 189 2.68 3.48 2.26
CA PRO A 189 2.45 4.74 2.97
C PRO A 189 2.86 5.96 2.15
N LEU A 190 4.00 5.90 1.45
CA LEU A 190 4.48 6.99 0.60
C LEU A 190 3.56 7.20 -0.60
N PHE A 191 3.05 6.10 -1.20
CA PHE A 191 2.09 6.18 -2.30
C PHE A 191 0.82 6.93 -1.88
N ILE A 192 0.24 6.61 -0.72
CA ILE A 192 -0.98 7.29 -0.22
C ILE A 192 -0.70 8.75 0.15
N GLN A 193 0.47 9.07 0.71
CA GLN A 193 0.87 10.45 0.99
C GLN A 193 0.94 11.28 -0.30
N LEU A 194 1.64 10.79 -1.33
CA LEU A 194 1.73 11.47 -2.63
C LEU A 194 0.35 11.61 -3.30
N LEU A 195 -0.49 10.58 -3.23
CA LEU A 195 -1.87 10.65 -3.72
C LEU A 195 -2.63 11.79 -3.04
N ALA A 196 -2.49 11.92 -1.72
CA ALA A 196 -3.12 13.02 -0.97
C ALA A 196 -2.57 14.39 -1.40
N GLU A 197 -1.25 14.56 -1.45
CA GLU A 197 -0.57 15.80 -1.83
C GLU A 197 -0.95 16.30 -3.23
N MET A 198 -1.10 15.39 -4.19
CA MET A 198 -1.49 15.74 -5.57
C MET A 198 -2.94 16.22 -5.69
N ASN A 199 -3.76 16.04 -4.66
CA ASN A 199 -5.22 16.28 -4.68
C ASN A 199 -5.72 17.18 -3.53
N THR A 200 -4.79 17.91 -2.91
CA THR A 200 -5.06 18.98 -1.92
C THR A 200 -5.38 20.31 -2.59
#